data_77b34aebc9b262d1780dbbe04be828fa
#
_entry.id   77b34aebc9b262d1780dbbe04be828fa
#
_cell.length_a   1.000
_cell.length_b   1.000
_cell.length_c   1.000
_cell.angle_alpha   90.00
_cell.angle_beta   90.00
_cell.angle_gamma   90.00
#
_symmetry.space_group_name_H-M   'P 1'
#
loop_
_entity.id
_entity.type
_entity.pdbx_description
1 polymer ?
#
loop_
_entity_poly.entity_id
_entity_poly.type
_entity_poly.pdbx_seq_one_letter_code
_entity_poly.pdbx_strand_id
1 'polypeptide(L)'
;MRTCVWIVCLVPAWLLSAGSAPAQDAGPRRVGVLWFAGTLGAECPVDDALVAEEVRRIYRHMGIDIEWTTVREGDVENHGELIVTGVAANPLPRPSVMGSVDRDSNTAWVYCIVIESALELRSPEPRESPLLSRAVGRVVAHEIAHVLAPRFGHSARGLMRGRWREATLRDDHLVADASTREAVRTRLFAREAAGASESGLAADLTRVDR
;
A
#
# COMPACT_ATOMS: atom_id res chain seq x y z
N MET A 1 75.06 -7.50 29.00
CA MET A 1 74.07 -8.46 28.40
C MET A 1 72.77 -8.35 29.20
N ARG A 2 71.72 -7.71 28.62
CA ARG A 2 70.42 -7.53 29.25
C ARG A 2 69.42 -8.38 28.43
N THR A 3 68.91 -9.44 29.02
CA THR A 3 67.90 -10.31 28.42
C THR A 3 66.50 -9.71 28.59
N CYS A 4 65.83 -9.30 27.49
CA CYS A 4 64.45 -8.93 27.47
C CYS A 4 63.57 -10.19 27.39
N VAL A 5 62.74 -10.39 28.43
CA VAL A 5 61.71 -11.43 28.40
C VAL A 5 60.43 -10.81 27.86
N TRP A 6 59.94 -11.33 26.72
CA TRP A 6 58.65 -10.98 26.14
C TRP A 6 57.56 -11.86 26.75
N ILE A 7 56.64 -11.26 27.50
CA ILE A 7 55.43 -11.91 27.98
C ILE A 7 54.38 -11.76 26.90
N VAL A 8 54.05 -12.86 26.24
CA VAL A 8 52.91 -12.94 25.28
C VAL A 8 51.64 -13.20 26.09
N CYS A 9 50.81 -12.17 26.24
CA CYS A 9 49.46 -12.31 26.76
C CYS A 9 48.53 -12.88 25.67
N LEU A 10 48.19 -14.15 25.76
CA LEU A 10 47.12 -14.77 25.01
C LEU A 10 45.77 -14.33 25.56
N VAL A 11 45.07 -13.45 24.83
CA VAL A 11 43.69 -13.10 25.14
C VAL A 11 42.78 -14.15 24.46
N PRO A 12 41.96 -14.90 25.20
CA PRO A 12 41.02 -15.81 24.57
C PRO A 12 39.90 -14.99 23.88
N ALA A 13 39.82 -15.08 22.54
CA ALA A 13 38.72 -14.56 21.75
C ALA A 13 37.46 -15.39 22.02
N TRP A 14 36.61 -14.92 22.90
CA TRP A 14 35.24 -15.41 23.02
C TRP A 14 34.47 -14.94 21.76
N LEU A 15 34.30 -15.84 20.81
CA LEU A 15 33.36 -15.69 19.70
C LEU A 15 31.95 -15.65 20.29
N LEU A 16 31.43 -14.45 20.48
CA LEU A 16 30.03 -14.21 20.68
C LEU A 16 29.31 -14.60 19.37
N SER A 17 28.90 -15.85 19.28
CA SER A 17 27.91 -16.28 18.29
C SER A 17 26.63 -15.54 18.61
N ALA A 18 26.42 -14.38 17.97
CA ALA A 18 25.13 -13.74 17.90
C ALA A 18 24.22 -14.72 17.12
N GLY A 19 23.54 -15.58 17.87
CA GLY A 19 22.48 -16.42 17.32
C GLY A 19 21.46 -15.50 16.69
N SER A 20 21.40 -15.49 15.35
CA SER A 20 20.30 -14.89 14.63
C SER A 20 19.03 -15.57 15.13
N ALA A 21 18.25 -14.87 15.95
CA ALA A 21 16.93 -15.33 16.28
C ALA A 21 16.20 -15.64 14.96
N PRO A 22 15.55 -16.80 14.83
CA PRO A 22 14.78 -17.09 13.64
C PRO A 22 13.78 -15.95 13.47
N ALA A 23 13.76 -15.33 12.29
CA ALA A 23 12.74 -14.38 11.94
C ALA A 23 11.40 -15.09 12.19
N GLN A 24 10.71 -14.70 13.26
CA GLN A 24 9.38 -15.21 13.54
C GLN A 24 8.57 -14.92 12.27
N ASP A 25 7.95 -15.97 11.76
CA ASP A 25 7.07 -15.92 10.60
C ASP A 25 5.88 -15.01 10.97
N ALA A 26 6.11 -13.72 10.86
CA ALA A 26 5.07 -12.73 11.08
C ALA A 26 4.04 -12.97 9.97
N GLY A 27 2.86 -13.41 10.36
CA GLY A 27 1.74 -13.65 9.45
C GLY A 27 1.52 -12.49 8.48
N PRO A 28 0.65 -12.65 7.48
CA PRO A 28 0.41 -11.61 6.50
C PRO A 28 0.01 -10.31 7.20
N ARG A 29 0.62 -9.21 6.77
CA ARG A 29 0.31 -7.89 7.33
C ARG A 29 -1.02 -7.40 6.81
N ARG A 30 -1.80 -6.78 7.67
CA ARG A 30 -3.13 -6.29 7.35
C ARG A 30 -3.11 -4.79 7.10
N VAL A 31 -3.83 -4.37 6.07
CA VAL A 31 -4.06 -2.96 5.75
C VAL A 31 -5.55 -2.76 5.50
N GLY A 32 -6.18 -1.95 6.34
CA GLY A 32 -7.59 -1.57 6.18
C GLY A 32 -7.73 -0.54 5.06
N VAL A 33 -8.72 -0.75 4.18
CA VAL A 33 -9.06 0.14 3.08
C VAL A 33 -10.56 0.39 3.12
N LEU A 34 -10.95 1.65 3.22
CA LEU A 34 -12.32 2.12 3.04
C LEU A 34 -12.51 2.58 1.60
N TRP A 35 -13.37 1.89 0.87
CA TRP A 35 -13.69 2.19 -0.53
C TRP A 35 -15.02 2.89 -0.68
N PHE A 36 -15.01 4.05 -1.32
CA PHE A 36 -16.18 4.81 -1.71
C PHE A 36 -16.32 4.78 -3.24
N ALA A 37 -17.31 4.05 -3.74
CA ALA A 37 -17.53 3.87 -5.18
C ALA A 37 -18.02 5.13 -5.91
N GLY A 38 -18.42 6.16 -5.18
CA GLY A 38 -18.86 7.43 -5.73
C GLY A 38 -19.17 8.42 -4.62
N THR A 39 -18.65 9.63 -4.77
CA THR A 39 -19.03 10.79 -3.97
C THR A 39 -19.40 11.93 -4.92
N LEU A 40 -20.26 12.85 -4.49
CA LEU A 40 -20.63 14.05 -5.23
C LEU A 40 -21.52 13.81 -6.48
N GLY A 41 -22.36 12.76 -6.47
CA GLY A 41 -23.40 12.57 -7.49
C GLY A 41 -22.93 11.95 -8.81
N ALA A 42 -21.71 11.44 -8.86
CA ALA A 42 -21.18 10.71 -10.01
C ALA A 42 -20.49 9.42 -9.55
N GLU A 43 -21.20 8.31 -9.68
CA GLU A 43 -20.68 6.99 -9.33
C GLU A 43 -19.62 6.53 -10.34
N CYS A 44 -18.57 5.88 -9.83
CA CYS A 44 -17.67 5.10 -10.65
C CYS A 44 -18.39 3.82 -11.09
N PRO A 45 -18.59 3.58 -12.40
CA PRO A 45 -19.41 2.47 -12.87
C PRO A 45 -18.64 1.14 -12.84
N VAL A 46 -18.29 0.66 -11.66
CA VAL A 46 -17.49 -0.54 -11.42
C VAL A 46 -18.19 -1.53 -10.51
N ASP A 47 -17.79 -2.79 -10.60
CA ASP A 47 -18.08 -3.82 -9.63
C ASP A 47 -17.06 -3.75 -8.49
N ASP A 48 -17.50 -3.32 -7.31
CA ASP A 48 -16.67 -3.15 -6.12
C ASP A 48 -15.96 -4.45 -5.71
N ALA A 49 -16.60 -5.59 -5.90
CA ALA A 49 -16.01 -6.88 -5.56
C ALA A 49 -14.81 -7.20 -6.46
N LEU A 50 -14.91 -6.90 -7.76
CA LEU A 50 -13.80 -7.08 -8.71
C LEU A 50 -12.67 -6.07 -8.47
N VAL A 51 -12.98 -4.83 -8.08
CA VAL A 51 -11.98 -3.85 -7.66
C VAL A 51 -11.21 -4.39 -6.45
N ALA A 52 -11.91 -4.81 -5.41
CA ALA A 52 -11.32 -5.36 -4.19
C ALA A 52 -10.48 -6.63 -4.47
N GLU A 53 -10.99 -7.54 -5.30
CA GLU A 53 -10.26 -8.76 -5.68
C GLU A 53 -8.93 -8.43 -6.35
N GLU A 54 -8.92 -7.50 -7.28
CA GLU A 54 -7.71 -7.11 -8.01
C GLU A 54 -6.67 -6.45 -7.08
N VAL A 55 -7.12 -5.56 -6.19
CA VAL A 55 -6.24 -4.96 -5.16
C VAL A 55 -5.65 -6.05 -4.26
N ARG A 56 -6.49 -6.95 -3.73
CA ARG A 56 -6.02 -8.07 -2.90
C ARG A 56 -5.05 -8.97 -3.64
N ARG A 57 -5.30 -9.28 -4.91
CA ARG A 57 -4.41 -10.07 -5.76
C ARG A 57 -3.01 -9.46 -5.82
N ILE A 58 -2.92 -8.16 -6.08
CA ILE A 58 -1.65 -7.44 -6.22
C ILE A 58 -0.91 -7.41 -4.87
N TYR A 59 -1.58 -7.09 -3.78
CA TYR A 59 -0.97 -6.97 -2.46
C TYR A 59 -0.59 -8.31 -1.82
N ARG A 60 -1.32 -9.38 -2.13
CA ARG A 60 -0.98 -10.74 -1.68
C ARG A 60 0.41 -11.16 -2.16
N HIS A 61 0.83 -10.78 -3.37
CA HIS A 61 2.19 -11.01 -3.86
C HIS A 61 3.27 -10.27 -3.06
N MET A 62 2.88 -9.29 -2.25
CA MET A 62 3.78 -8.59 -1.33
C MET A 62 3.74 -9.15 0.10
N GLY A 63 2.91 -10.16 0.37
CA GLY A 63 2.66 -10.69 1.72
C GLY A 63 1.81 -9.74 2.57
N ILE A 64 0.96 -8.93 1.92
CA ILE A 64 0.06 -7.97 2.58
C ILE A 64 -1.38 -8.41 2.34
N ASP A 65 -2.15 -8.47 3.40
CA ASP A 65 -3.58 -8.74 3.37
C ASP A 65 -4.36 -7.42 3.39
N ILE A 66 -5.26 -7.23 2.44
CA ILE A 66 -6.10 -6.02 2.33
C ILE A 66 -7.47 -6.33 2.92
N GLU A 67 -7.76 -5.70 4.04
CA GLU A 67 -9.09 -5.68 4.65
C GLU A 67 -9.92 -4.58 3.97
N TRP A 68 -10.80 -4.99 3.07
CA TRP A 68 -11.56 -4.09 2.23
C TRP A 68 -12.97 -3.90 2.77
N THR A 69 -13.37 -2.65 2.97
CA THR A 69 -14.70 -2.26 3.38
C THR A 69 -15.27 -1.29 2.35
N THR A 70 -16.38 -1.66 1.71
CA THR A 70 -17.14 -0.74 0.86
C THR A 70 -18.03 0.12 1.74
N VAL A 71 -17.86 1.43 1.66
CA VAL A 71 -18.61 2.42 2.44
C VAL A 71 -19.62 3.10 1.54
N ARG A 72 -20.85 3.26 2.04
CA ARG A 72 -21.90 4.06 1.42
C ARG A 72 -21.98 5.41 2.10
N GLU A 73 -22.54 6.40 1.40
CA GLU A 73 -22.70 7.75 1.90
C GLU A 73 -23.45 7.74 3.24
N GLY A 74 -22.82 8.23 4.31
CA GLY A 74 -23.37 8.29 5.65
C GLY A 74 -22.73 7.41 6.73
N ASP A 75 -21.93 6.40 6.36
CA ASP A 75 -21.42 5.38 7.31
C ASP A 75 -19.96 5.60 7.75
N VAL A 76 -19.46 6.84 7.79
CA VAL A 76 -18.03 7.08 7.99
C VAL A 76 -17.67 7.23 9.46
N GLU A 77 -17.27 6.13 10.11
CA GLU A 77 -16.37 6.19 11.26
C GLU A 77 -14.94 5.95 10.77
N ASN A 78 -14.11 7.00 10.78
CA ASN A 78 -12.72 6.90 10.35
C ASN A 78 -11.85 6.33 11.48
N HIS A 79 -11.44 5.09 11.36
CA HIS A 79 -10.61 4.37 12.34
C HIS A 79 -9.11 4.40 11.98
N GLY A 80 -8.64 5.41 11.29
CA GLY A 80 -7.22 5.54 10.88
C GLY A 80 -6.83 4.68 9.67
N GLU A 81 -7.82 4.17 8.95
CA GLU A 81 -7.66 3.38 7.74
C GLU A 81 -7.34 4.25 6.52
N LEU A 82 -6.93 3.61 5.45
CA LEU A 82 -6.69 4.27 4.19
C LEU A 82 -8.01 4.47 3.46
N ILE A 83 -8.31 5.69 3.08
CA ILE A 83 -9.53 6.05 2.35
C ILE A 83 -9.23 6.07 0.86
N VAL A 84 -10.04 5.36 0.06
CA VAL A 84 -9.96 5.41 -1.40
C VAL A 84 -11.32 5.78 -1.96
N THR A 85 -11.35 6.82 -2.78
CA THR A 85 -12.57 7.33 -3.40
C THR A 85 -12.50 7.17 -4.91
N GLY A 86 -13.43 6.44 -5.49
CA GLY A 86 -13.69 6.42 -6.93
C GLY A 86 -14.50 7.65 -7.32
N VAL A 87 -14.01 8.44 -8.27
CA VAL A 87 -14.73 9.61 -8.80
C VAL A 87 -14.91 9.49 -10.31
N ALA A 88 -16.08 9.86 -10.81
CA ALA A 88 -16.37 9.77 -12.23
C ALA A 88 -15.51 10.76 -13.06
N ALA A 89 -15.26 11.96 -12.55
CA ALA A 89 -14.54 13.01 -13.26
C ALA A 89 -13.19 13.34 -12.61
N ASN A 90 -12.21 13.72 -13.42
CA ASN A 90 -10.94 14.24 -12.92
C ASN A 90 -11.04 15.76 -12.72
N PRO A 91 -11.02 16.28 -11.47
CA PRO A 91 -11.05 17.72 -11.21
C PRO A 91 -9.70 18.39 -11.48
N LEU A 92 -8.64 17.63 -11.73
CA LEU A 92 -7.30 18.17 -11.97
C LEU A 92 -7.14 18.67 -13.41
N PRO A 93 -6.29 19.68 -13.64
CA PRO A 93 -6.04 20.21 -14.98
C PRO A 93 -5.23 19.27 -15.90
N ARG A 94 -4.95 18.05 -15.46
CA ARG A 94 -4.16 17.03 -16.18
C ARG A 94 -5.06 15.87 -16.61
N PRO A 95 -5.54 15.85 -17.85
CA PRO A 95 -6.53 14.88 -18.32
C PRO A 95 -6.03 13.42 -18.37
N SER A 96 -4.71 13.18 -18.25
CA SER A 96 -4.12 11.85 -18.26
C SER A 96 -3.81 11.27 -16.88
N VAL A 97 -4.13 12.00 -15.79
CA VAL A 97 -3.92 11.51 -14.43
C VAL A 97 -5.08 10.61 -14.04
N MET A 98 -4.79 9.34 -13.75
CA MET A 98 -5.80 8.32 -13.41
C MET A 98 -6.11 8.25 -11.92
N GLY A 99 -5.21 8.77 -11.08
CA GLY A 99 -5.39 8.84 -9.63
C GLY A 99 -4.49 9.87 -8.99
N SER A 100 -4.72 10.16 -7.73
CA SER A 100 -3.91 11.06 -6.92
C SER A 100 -4.04 10.71 -5.44
N VAL A 101 -3.06 11.12 -4.63
CA VAL A 101 -3.05 10.90 -3.18
C VAL A 101 -2.88 12.20 -2.42
N ASP A 102 -3.59 12.29 -1.30
CA ASP A 102 -3.28 13.20 -0.20
C ASP A 102 -2.65 12.36 0.92
N ARG A 103 -1.38 12.64 1.18
CA ARG A 103 -0.59 11.88 2.14
C ARG A 103 -0.87 12.28 3.58
N ASP A 104 -1.36 13.48 3.78
CA ASP A 104 -1.64 14.02 5.12
C ASP A 104 -2.93 13.41 5.69
N SER A 105 -3.92 13.16 4.82
CA SER A 105 -5.19 12.53 5.18
C SER A 105 -5.25 11.02 4.92
N ASN A 106 -4.19 10.38 4.43
CA ASN A 106 -4.19 8.99 3.95
C ASN A 106 -5.29 8.71 2.92
N THR A 107 -5.61 9.69 2.08
CA THR A 107 -6.70 9.59 1.11
C THR A 107 -6.16 9.46 -0.30
N ALA A 108 -6.77 8.59 -1.09
CA ALA A 108 -6.50 8.43 -2.51
C ALA A 108 -7.78 8.65 -3.33
N TRP A 109 -7.64 9.25 -4.49
CA TRP A 109 -8.71 9.40 -5.48
C TRP A 109 -8.35 8.66 -6.75
N VAL A 110 -9.34 8.02 -7.37
CA VAL A 110 -9.20 7.32 -8.65
C VAL A 110 -10.25 7.82 -9.63
N TYR A 111 -9.81 8.22 -10.80
CA TYR A 111 -10.61 8.92 -11.81
C TYR A 111 -11.10 7.94 -12.89
N CYS A 112 -12.29 7.38 -12.69
CA CYS A 112 -12.81 6.28 -13.50
C CYS A 112 -12.97 6.63 -14.97
N ILE A 113 -13.42 7.85 -15.30
CA ILE A 113 -13.57 8.29 -16.70
C ILE A 113 -12.24 8.35 -17.46
N VAL A 114 -11.14 8.65 -16.76
CA VAL A 114 -9.81 8.68 -17.35
C VAL A 114 -9.34 7.27 -17.68
N ILE A 115 -9.62 6.31 -16.77
CA ILE A 115 -9.29 4.91 -16.96
C ILE A 115 -10.13 4.31 -18.09
N GLU A 116 -11.44 4.60 -18.13
CA GLU A 116 -12.34 4.18 -19.20
C GLU A 116 -11.87 4.69 -20.55
N SER A 117 -11.53 5.98 -20.63
CA SER A 117 -10.98 6.60 -21.84
C SER A 117 -9.66 5.97 -22.27
N ALA A 118 -8.77 5.64 -21.34
CA ALA A 118 -7.48 5.01 -21.63
C ALA A 118 -7.62 3.55 -22.08
N LEU A 119 -8.72 2.89 -21.72
CA LEU A 119 -9.08 1.55 -22.21
C LEU A 119 -9.76 1.58 -23.57
N GLU A 120 -10.01 2.77 -24.14
CA GLU A 120 -10.75 2.97 -25.40
C GLU A 120 -12.14 2.28 -25.42
N LEU A 121 -12.79 2.22 -24.26
CA LEU A 121 -14.13 1.66 -24.15
C LEU A 121 -15.13 2.59 -24.85
N ARG A 122 -15.57 2.20 -26.02
CA ARG A 122 -16.39 3.04 -26.93
C ARG A 122 -17.89 2.97 -26.65
N SER A 123 -18.32 2.21 -25.67
CA SER A 123 -19.74 1.95 -25.47
C SER A 123 -20.19 2.27 -24.06
N PRO A 124 -21.35 2.91 -23.88
CA PRO A 124 -21.95 3.10 -22.58
C PRO A 124 -22.57 1.83 -21.98
N GLU A 125 -22.31 0.67 -22.55
CA GLU A 125 -22.77 -0.64 -22.08
C GLU A 125 -21.61 -1.61 -21.81
N PRO A 126 -21.71 -2.38 -20.74
CA PRO A 126 -22.45 -2.20 -19.52
C PRO A 126 -21.61 -1.44 -18.49
N ARG A 127 -22.25 -0.71 -17.60
CA ARG A 127 -21.65 0.08 -16.52
C ARG A 127 -20.78 -0.74 -15.56
N GLU A 128 -20.70 -2.05 -15.75
CA GLU A 128 -19.97 -3.00 -14.91
C GLU A 128 -19.02 -3.87 -15.76
N SER A 129 -18.27 -3.27 -16.67
CA SER A 129 -17.27 -4.04 -17.40
C SER A 129 -16.24 -4.63 -16.43
N PRO A 130 -16.08 -5.96 -16.34
CA PRO A 130 -15.05 -6.59 -15.52
C PRO A 130 -13.65 -6.07 -15.83
N LEU A 131 -13.41 -5.67 -17.06
CA LEU A 131 -12.16 -5.06 -17.48
C LEU A 131 -11.96 -3.69 -16.83
N LEU A 132 -12.99 -2.83 -16.83
CA LEU A 132 -12.92 -1.52 -16.18
C LEU A 132 -12.70 -1.68 -14.68
N SER A 133 -13.46 -2.56 -14.01
CA SER A 133 -13.34 -2.81 -12.57
C SER A 133 -11.93 -3.28 -12.19
N ARG A 134 -11.35 -4.20 -12.95
CA ARG A 134 -9.96 -4.64 -12.71
C ARG A 134 -8.94 -3.53 -12.99
N ALA A 135 -9.14 -2.75 -14.05
CA ALA A 135 -8.25 -1.62 -14.34
C ALA A 135 -8.31 -0.55 -13.25
N VAL A 136 -9.51 -0.24 -12.73
CA VAL A 136 -9.68 0.62 -11.56
C VAL A 136 -8.97 0.02 -10.35
N GLY A 137 -9.13 -1.27 -10.07
CA GLY A 137 -8.43 -1.96 -8.99
C GLY A 137 -6.91 -1.85 -9.08
N ARG A 138 -6.34 -1.90 -10.30
CA ARG A 138 -4.90 -1.70 -10.54
C ARG A 138 -4.44 -0.29 -10.21
N VAL A 139 -5.22 0.72 -10.62
CA VAL A 139 -4.92 2.12 -10.27
C VAL A 139 -5.09 2.35 -8.77
N VAL A 140 -6.14 1.81 -8.16
CA VAL A 140 -6.31 1.83 -6.70
C VAL A 140 -5.09 1.24 -5.99
N ALA A 141 -4.61 0.08 -6.41
CA ALA A 141 -3.41 -0.53 -5.83
C ALA A 141 -2.17 0.36 -5.97
N HIS A 142 -2.03 1.08 -7.10
CA HIS A 142 -0.95 2.05 -7.31
C HIS A 142 -1.03 3.22 -6.33
N GLU A 143 -2.21 3.81 -6.16
CA GLU A 143 -2.41 4.95 -5.24
C GLU A 143 -2.22 4.54 -3.77
N ILE A 144 -2.70 3.35 -3.39
CA ILE A 144 -2.43 2.77 -2.07
C ILE A 144 -0.92 2.67 -1.81
N ALA A 145 -0.14 2.23 -2.80
CA ALA A 145 1.32 2.13 -2.65
C ALA A 145 1.97 3.51 -2.43
N HIS A 146 1.45 4.57 -3.05
CA HIS A 146 1.89 5.95 -2.77
C HIS A 146 1.59 6.41 -1.33
N VAL A 147 0.46 5.98 -0.75
CA VAL A 147 0.15 6.28 0.66
C VAL A 147 1.03 5.47 1.60
N LEU A 148 1.20 4.18 1.32
CA LEU A 148 2.01 3.29 2.17
C LEU A 148 3.51 3.58 2.10
N ALA A 149 4.01 4.06 0.95
CA ALA A 149 5.42 4.39 0.73
C ALA A 149 5.58 5.80 0.15
N PRO A 150 5.26 6.87 0.90
CA PRO A 150 5.12 8.25 0.40
C PRO A 150 6.40 8.85 -0.18
N ARG A 151 7.56 8.31 0.18
CA ARG A 151 8.88 8.73 -0.34
C ARG A 151 9.32 7.93 -1.56
N PHE A 152 8.60 6.86 -1.88
CA PHE A 152 8.89 6.04 -3.04
C PHE A 152 8.20 6.65 -4.27
N GLY A 153 8.98 7.02 -5.27
CA GLY A 153 8.50 7.60 -6.51
C GLY A 153 8.03 6.54 -7.50
N HIS A 154 7.76 6.98 -8.72
CA HIS A 154 7.44 6.07 -9.81
C HIS A 154 8.67 5.26 -10.25
N SER A 155 8.42 4.03 -10.68
CA SER A 155 9.40 3.12 -11.27
C SER A 155 9.19 2.99 -12.79
N ALA A 156 10.13 2.34 -13.48
CA ALA A 156 10.00 2.07 -14.90
C ALA A 156 9.06 0.88 -15.21
N ARG A 157 8.78 0.02 -14.22
CA ARG A 157 8.06 -1.26 -14.39
C ARG A 157 7.11 -1.52 -13.22
N GLY A 158 6.26 -2.54 -13.39
CA GLY A 158 5.36 -3.04 -12.34
C GLY A 158 4.31 -2.02 -11.92
N LEU A 159 3.83 -2.21 -10.69
CA LEU A 159 2.74 -1.44 -10.11
C LEU A 159 3.01 0.07 -10.09
N MET A 160 4.23 0.49 -9.70
CA MET A 160 4.58 1.91 -9.54
C MET A 160 5.08 2.56 -10.83
N ARG A 161 4.69 2.04 -11.98
CA ARG A 161 4.99 2.66 -13.29
C ARG A 161 4.37 4.06 -13.38
N GLY A 162 5.18 5.06 -13.76
CA GLY A 162 4.73 6.46 -13.86
C GLY A 162 3.85 6.79 -15.07
N ARG A 163 3.78 5.90 -16.07
CA ARG A 163 2.92 6.07 -17.26
C ARG A 163 2.14 4.78 -17.52
N TRP A 164 0.85 4.89 -17.39
CA TRP A 164 -0.07 3.81 -17.64
C TRP A 164 -0.63 3.92 -19.06
N ARG A 165 -0.69 2.80 -19.76
CA ARG A 165 -1.26 2.67 -21.10
C ARG A 165 -2.31 1.57 -21.04
N GLU A 166 -3.15 1.48 -22.06
CA GLU A 166 -4.13 0.42 -22.21
C GLU A 166 -3.55 -0.98 -21.91
N ALA A 167 -2.41 -1.31 -22.52
CA ALA A 167 -1.74 -2.60 -22.28
C ALA A 167 -1.39 -2.84 -20.79
N THR A 168 -1.07 -1.79 -20.02
CA THR A 168 -0.82 -1.91 -18.56
C THR A 168 -2.13 -2.09 -17.79
N LEU A 169 -3.18 -1.37 -18.19
CA LEU A 169 -4.50 -1.49 -17.60
C LEU A 169 -5.15 -2.88 -17.87
N ARG A 170 -4.76 -3.54 -18.95
CA ARG A 170 -5.21 -4.90 -19.32
C ARG A 170 -4.31 -6.03 -18.81
N ASP A 171 -3.19 -5.71 -18.16
CA ASP A 171 -2.19 -6.71 -17.75
C ASP A 171 -2.66 -7.48 -16.51
N ASP A 172 -3.16 -8.69 -16.70
CA ASP A 172 -3.61 -9.58 -15.62
C ASP A 172 -2.46 -10.08 -14.72
N HIS A 173 -1.20 -9.89 -15.16
CA HIS A 173 0.00 -10.24 -14.42
C HIS A 173 0.67 -9.05 -13.75
N LEU A 174 0.02 -7.88 -13.74
CA LEU A 174 0.55 -6.70 -13.07
C LEU A 174 0.78 -7.00 -11.59
N VAL A 175 2.04 -6.84 -11.18
CA VAL A 175 2.48 -7.01 -9.77
C VAL A 175 3.44 -5.88 -9.39
N ALA A 176 3.66 -5.72 -8.09
CA ALA A 176 4.71 -4.86 -7.58
C ALA A 176 6.08 -5.46 -7.88
N ASP A 177 7.01 -4.65 -8.38
CA ASP A 177 8.42 -5.04 -8.50
C ASP A 177 9.10 -5.16 -7.12
N ALA A 178 10.32 -5.69 -7.09
CA ALA A 178 11.03 -5.94 -5.84
C ALA A 178 11.27 -4.65 -5.04
N SER A 179 11.57 -3.54 -5.70
CA SER A 179 11.80 -2.25 -5.03
C SER A 179 10.53 -1.67 -4.42
N THR A 180 9.41 -1.77 -5.13
CA THR A 180 8.08 -1.39 -4.61
C THR A 180 7.71 -2.22 -3.38
N ARG A 181 7.87 -3.54 -3.48
CA ARG A 181 7.59 -4.46 -2.36
C ARG A 181 8.40 -4.11 -1.12
N GLU A 182 9.70 -3.87 -1.30
CA GLU A 182 10.59 -3.53 -0.19
C GLU A 182 10.20 -2.19 0.44
N ALA A 183 9.93 -1.16 -0.37
CA ALA A 183 9.55 0.16 0.13
C ALA A 183 8.26 0.11 0.96
N VAL A 184 7.23 -0.59 0.48
CA VAL A 184 5.94 -0.73 1.17
C VAL A 184 6.12 -1.53 2.46
N ARG A 185 6.83 -2.66 2.43
CA ARG A 185 7.08 -3.50 3.60
C ARG A 185 7.86 -2.75 4.68
N THR A 186 8.95 -2.08 4.32
CA THR A 186 9.77 -1.30 5.27
C THR A 186 8.91 -0.25 5.99
N ARG A 187 8.00 0.41 5.27
CA ARG A 187 7.13 1.42 5.88
C ARG A 187 6.10 0.82 6.83
N LEU A 188 5.50 -0.32 6.47
CA LEU A 188 4.57 -1.03 7.35
C LEU A 188 5.26 -1.50 8.63
N PHE A 189 6.50 -2.03 8.55
CA PHE A 189 7.29 -2.38 9.73
C PHE A 189 7.56 -1.17 10.64
N ALA A 190 7.91 -0.03 10.05
CA ALA A 190 8.17 1.19 10.83
C ALA A 190 6.91 1.70 11.56
N ARG A 191 5.72 1.60 10.93
CA ARG A 191 4.44 1.99 11.55
C ARG A 191 4.06 1.08 12.72
N GLU A 192 4.21 -0.23 12.58
CA GLU A 192 3.94 -1.19 13.65
C GLU A 192 4.87 -0.96 14.86
N ALA A 193 6.16 -0.73 14.61
CA ALA A 193 7.12 -0.44 15.67
C ALA A 193 6.78 0.86 16.43
N ALA A 194 6.31 1.89 15.72
CA ALA A 194 5.87 3.14 16.33
C ALA A 194 4.58 2.95 17.15
N GLY A 195 3.58 2.26 16.64
CA GLY A 195 2.32 1.99 17.34
C GLY A 195 2.52 1.10 18.59
N ALA A 196 3.41 0.12 18.53
CA ALA A 196 3.76 -0.70 19.68
C ALA A 196 4.43 0.12 20.81
N SER A 197 5.24 1.12 20.44
CA SER A 197 5.89 2.03 21.41
C SER A 197 4.87 2.93 22.13
N GLU A 198 3.90 3.47 21.41
CA GLU A 198 2.85 4.32 22.00
C GLU A 198 1.93 3.51 22.94
N SER A 199 1.55 2.30 22.55
CA SER A 199 0.74 1.41 23.38
C SER A 199 1.47 0.98 24.66
N GLY A 200 2.78 0.76 24.59
CA GLY A 200 3.62 0.45 25.76
C GLY A 200 3.69 1.61 26.76
N LEU A 201 3.79 2.84 26.26
CA LEU A 201 3.85 4.05 27.09
C LEU A 201 2.52 4.31 27.82
N ALA A 202 1.39 4.09 27.13
CA ALA A 202 0.05 4.24 27.73
C ALA A 202 -0.21 3.20 28.84
N ALA A 203 0.26 1.96 28.66
CA ALA A 203 0.11 0.91 29.66
C ALA A 203 0.94 1.15 30.94
N ASP A 204 2.08 1.82 30.83
CA ASP A 204 2.97 2.12 31.97
C ASP A 204 2.41 3.29 32.81
N LEU A 205 1.77 4.28 32.19
CA LEU A 205 1.13 5.40 32.86
C LEU A 205 -0.07 4.99 33.74
N THR A 206 -0.79 3.93 33.36
CA THR A 206 -1.93 3.40 34.13
C THR A 206 -1.50 2.54 35.33
N ARG A 207 -0.21 2.19 35.45
CA ARG A 207 0.32 1.33 36.51
C ARG A 207 0.84 2.11 37.70
N VAL A 208 1.00 3.43 37.59
CA VAL A 208 1.59 4.27 38.65
C VAL A 208 0.56 4.73 39.69
N ASP A 209 -0.74 4.61 39.43
CA ASP A 209 -1.82 5.08 40.30
C ASP A 209 -2.52 3.96 41.14
N ARG A 210 -1.81 2.90 41.51
CA ARG A 210 -2.33 1.88 42.46
C ARG A 210 -1.40 1.61 43.62
#